data_c6afc0adb43fd44f7fa403c72185e935
#
_entry.id   c6afc0adb43fd44f7fa403c72185e935
#
_cell.length_a   1.000
_cell.length_b   1.000
_cell.length_c   1.000
_cell.angle_alpha   90.00
_cell.angle_beta   90.00
_cell.angle_gamma   90.00
#
_symmetry.space_group_name_H-M   'P 1'
#
loop_
_entity.id
_entity.type
_entity.pdbx_description
1 polymer ?
#
loop_
_entity_poly.entity_id
_entity_poly.type
_entity_poly.pdbx_seq_one_letter_code
_entity_poly.pdbx_strand_id
1 'polypeptide(L)'
;MCVLVICCILVMIIISAGRNVNSAGDGYVPTFEEVRIISKKIVVITGSPRKNGNSFAMTEAFIKAAEAKGHEVTRFDAAMMKIGGCHACETCFKTGKACSFDDDFNTIAPAVLEADALVFTMPVYWYSIPAQIKGVIDRLYSLVVGGKDISDKECALIACCEEEDMTVLDGVRIPMERTAALNKWKMVGEVLVPGVLNAGDIEKTDGCAQAAALADKI
;
A
#
# COMPACT_ATOMS: atom_id res chain seq x y z
N MET A 1 27.58 0.98 39.61
CA MET A 1 28.26 1.54 38.45
C MET A 1 27.64 0.86 37.24
N CYS A 2 26.65 1.50 36.63
CA CYS A 2 25.89 0.99 35.48
C CYS A 2 26.22 1.90 34.27
N VAL A 3 26.91 1.34 33.28
CA VAL A 3 27.31 2.07 32.07
C VAL A 3 26.17 1.89 31.06
N LEU A 4 25.50 2.99 30.74
CA LEU A 4 24.48 3.09 29.68
C LEU A 4 25.22 3.07 28.31
N VAL A 5 25.01 2.03 27.51
CA VAL A 5 25.44 1.98 26.12
C VAL A 5 24.33 2.55 25.26
N ILE A 6 24.49 3.80 24.81
CA ILE A 6 23.63 4.42 23.80
C ILE A 6 24.14 3.96 22.44
N CYS A 7 23.36 3.12 21.77
CA CYS A 7 23.63 2.69 20.40
C CYS A 7 23.16 3.78 19.43
N CYS A 8 24.10 4.64 18.97
CA CYS A 8 23.85 5.58 17.87
C CYS A 8 23.84 4.79 16.56
N ILE A 9 22.67 4.63 15.95
CA ILE A 9 22.55 4.18 14.56
C ILE A 9 22.93 5.35 13.67
N LEU A 10 24.12 5.28 13.08
CA LEU A 10 24.61 6.24 12.10
C LEU A 10 23.96 5.94 10.74
N VAL A 11 23.00 6.75 10.34
CA VAL A 11 22.47 6.71 8.98
C VAL A 11 23.49 7.36 8.06
N MET A 12 24.16 6.56 7.21
CA MET A 12 25.02 7.08 6.15
C MET A 12 24.15 7.66 5.03
N ILE A 13 24.11 9.00 4.95
CA ILE A 13 23.55 9.72 3.81
C ILE A 13 24.69 9.91 2.79
N ILE A 14 24.52 9.37 1.60
CA ILE A 14 25.45 9.63 0.48
C ILE A 14 25.17 11.05 -0.03
N ILE A 15 26.08 11.96 0.22
CA ILE A 15 26.04 13.33 -0.29
C ILE A 15 26.76 13.35 -1.65
N SER A 16 26.05 13.61 -2.72
CA SER A 16 26.62 14.01 -4.00
C SER A 16 26.96 15.51 -3.94
N ALA A 17 28.24 15.84 -3.70
CA ALA A 17 28.69 17.23 -3.67
C ALA A 17 29.08 17.69 -5.07
N GLY A 18 28.29 18.57 -5.67
CA GLY A 18 28.70 19.38 -6.82
C GLY A 18 29.73 20.43 -6.37
N ARG A 19 30.97 20.36 -6.91
CA ARG A 19 32.01 21.36 -6.65
C ARG A 19 31.76 22.62 -7.45
N ASN A 20 31.55 23.73 -6.76
CA ASN A 20 31.80 25.05 -7.31
C ASN A 20 32.93 25.71 -6.50
N VAL A 21 34.06 25.94 -7.15
CA VAL A 21 35.26 26.48 -6.51
C VAL A 21 35.30 27.98 -6.79
N ASN A 22 35.00 28.81 -5.78
CA ASN A 22 35.41 30.19 -5.77
C ASN A 22 36.25 30.46 -4.52
N SER A 23 37.43 31.00 -4.79
CA SER A 23 38.49 31.31 -3.83
C SER A 23 38.15 32.54 -2.98
N ALA A 24 37.88 32.35 -1.69
CA ALA A 24 38.16 33.29 -0.59
C ALA A 24 37.82 32.56 0.71
N GLY A 25 38.74 32.58 1.68
CA GLY A 25 38.71 31.77 2.87
C GLY A 25 37.67 32.22 3.89
N ASP A 26 36.47 31.73 3.72
CA ASP A 26 35.43 31.74 4.75
C ASP A 26 34.98 30.28 4.98
N GLY A 27 34.93 29.90 6.26
CA GLY A 27 34.61 28.55 6.66
C GLY A 27 33.26 28.07 6.07
N TYR A 28 33.30 27.05 5.23
CA TYR A 28 32.14 26.38 4.69
C TYR A 28 31.34 25.78 5.84
N VAL A 29 30.20 26.38 6.15
CA VAL A 29 29.15 25.76 6.98
C VAL A 29 28.18 25.09 6.02
N PRO A 30 28.11 23.74 6.00
CA PRO A 30 27.11 23.07 5.16
C PRO A 30 25.70 23.46 5.65
N THR A 31 24.94 24.13 4.80
CA THR A 31 23.51 24.30 5.03
C THR A 31 22.87 22.93 4.82
N PHE A 32 22.28 22.38 5.85
CA PHE A 32 21.41 21.22 5.72
C PHE A 32 20.18 21.68 4.94
N GLU A 33 20.07 21.29 3.66
CA GLU A 33 18.77 21.28 3.00
C GLU A 33 17.90 20.28 3.78
N GLU A 34 16.90 20.80 4.48
CA GLU A 34 15.83 19.96 5.03
C GLU A 34 15.19 19.21 3.86
N VAL A 35 15.44 17.91 3.76
CA VAL A 35 14.69 17.04 2.87
C VAL A 35 13.25 17.08 3.38
N ARG A 36 12.43 17.91 2.77
CA ARG A 36 11.00 17.97 3.03
C ARG A 36 10.39 16.65 2.57
N ILE A 37 10.18 15.74 3.49
CA ILE A 37 9.37 14.56 3.22
C ILE A 37 7.95 15.08 2.96
N ILE A 38 7.48 14.93 1.72
CA ILE A 38 6.11 15.26 1.36
C ILE A 38 5.24 14.16 1.94
N SER A 39 4.45 14.49 2.97
CA SER A 39 3.46 13.57 3.53
C SER A 39 2.43 13.21 2.47
N LYS A 40 2.15 11.93 2.29
CA LYS A 40 1.12 11.40 1.38
C LYS A 40 -0.01 10.78 2.17
N LYS A 41 -1.22 10.82 1.60
CA LYS A 41 -2.38 10.07 2.06
C LYS A 41 -2.36 8.69 1.42
N ILE A 42 -2.15 7.66 2.21
CA ILE A 42 -2.07 6.26 1.76
C ILE A 42 -3.31 5.52 2.21
N VAL A 43 -4.03 4.92 1.27
CA VAL A 43 -5.14 4.02 1.58
C VAL A 43 -4.68 2.58 1.44
N VAL A 44 -4.75 1.82 2.53
CA VAL A 44 -4.44 0.38 2.57
C VAL A 44 -5.74 -0.39 2.62
N ILE A 45 -5.96 -1.28 1.64
CA ILE A 45 -7.15 -2.14 1.56
C ILE A 45 -6.72 -3.58 1.75
N THR A 46 -7.23 -4.25 2.81
CA THR A 46 -6.84 -5.63 3.13
C THR A 46 -7.92 -6.64 2.77
N GLY A 47 -7.51 -7.79 2.24
CA GLY A 47 -8.42 -8.88 1.86
C GLY A 47 -8.44 -10.09 2.80
N SER A 48 -7.67 -10.07 3.90
CA SER A 48 -7.61 -11.18 4.86
C SER A 48 -8.57 -11.00 6.03
N PRO A 49 -9.40 -12.00 6.38
CA PRO A 49 -10.17 -11.99 7.61
C PRO A 49 -9.35 -12.39 8.86
N ARG A 50 -8.12 -12.91 8.67
CA ARG A 50 -7.28 -13.43 9.77
C ARG A 50 -6.39 -12.33 10.31
N LYS A 51 -6.73 -11.78 11.49
CA LYS A 51 -5.94 -10.72 12.17
C LYS A 51 -4.51 -11.14 12.55
N ASN A 52 -4.24 -12.43 12.67
CA ASN A 52 -2.91 -12.97 12.97
C ASN A 52 -2.34 -13.73 11.76
N GLY A 53 -2.83 -13.44 10.55
CA GLY A 53 -2.39 -14.10 9.33
C GLY A 53 -1.11 -13.48 8.74
N ASN A 54 -0.48 -14.21 7.82
CA ASN A 54 0.78 -13.81 7.19
C ASN A 54 0.66 -12.48 6.42
N SER A 55 -0.39 -12.32 5.60
CA SER A 55 -0.65 -11.05 4.91
C SER A 55 -0.94 -9.88 5.86
N PHE A 56 -1.57 -10.16 7.02
CA PHE A 56 -1.81 -9.14 8.03
C PHE A 56 -0.49 -8.63 8.63
N ALA A 57 0.44 -9.54 8.97
CA ALA A 57 1.74 -9.15 9.51
C ALA A 57 2.55 -8.27 8.52
N MET A 58 2.54 -8.61 7.23
CA MET A 58 3.15 -7.78 6.19
C MET A 58 2.47 -6.41 6.08
N THR A 59 1.13 -6.37 6.17
CA THR A 59 0.36 -5.11 6.16
C THR A 59 0.77 -4.20 7.31
N GLU A 60 0.87 -4.74 8.53
CA GLU A 60 1.31 -3.98 9.71
C GLU A 60 2.74 -3.46 9.56
N ALA A 61 3.64 -4.28 9.01
CA ALA A 61 5.02 -3.87 8.76
C ALA A 61 5.10 -2.69 7.77
N PHE A 62 4.32 -2.73 6.70
CA PHE A 62 4.19 -1.63 5.74
C PHE A 62 3.63 -0.36 6.40
N ILE A 63 2.49 -0.47 7.09
CA ILE A 63 1.81 0.69 7.73
C ILE A 63 2.76 1.37 8.71
N LYS A 64 3.38 0.59 9.61
CA LYS A 64 4.32 1.11 10.59
C LYS A 64 5.50 1.86 9.94
N ALA A 65 6.02 1.35 8.83
CA ALA A 65 7.11 2.00 8.09
C ALA A 65 6.65 3.28 7.41
N ALA A 66 5.46 3.29 6.80
CA ALA A 66 4.88 4.46 6.14
C ALA A 66 4.57 5.59 7.14
N GLU A 67 3.97 5.26 8.28
CA GLU A 67 3.70 6.22 9.36
C GLU A 67 5.00 6.79 9.95
N ALA A 68 6.03 5.96 10.14
CA ALA A 68 7.35 6.41 10.61
C ALA A 68 8.02 7.40 9.65
N LYS A 69 7.63 7.41 8.38
CA LYS A 69 8.06 8.38 7.36
C LYS A 69 7.17 9.63 7.30
N GLY A 70 6.16 9.72 8.15
CA GLY A 70 5.25 10.87 8.22
C GLY A 70 4.11 10.84 7.21
N HIS A 71 3.82 9.70 6.58
CA HIS A 71 2.63 9.53 5.75
C HIS A 71 1.38 9.34 6.62
N GLU A 72 0.23 9.79 6.11
CA GLU A 72 -1.09 9.54 6.70
C GLU A 72 -1.64 8.23 6.12
N VAL A 73 -1.83 7.21 6.97
CA VAL A 73 -2.31 5.90 6.51
C VAL A 73 -3.74 5.66 6.99
N THR A 74 -4.65 5.41 6.05
CA THR A 74 -6.02 4.95 6.32
C THR A 74 -6.16 3.50 5.88
N ARG A 75 -6.52 2.61 6.82
CA ARG A 75 -6.69 1.18 6.57
C ARG A 75 -8.16 0.78 6.53
N PHE A 76 -8.50 -0.04 5.54
CA PHE A 76 -9.80 -0.71 5.42
C PHE A 76 -9.63 -2.23 5.37
N ASP A 77 -10.17 -2.91 6.37
CA ASP A 77 -10.18 -4.37 6.44
C ASP A 77 -11.40 -4.91 5.67
N ALA A 78 -11.32 -4.93 4.34
CA ALA A 78 -12.46 -5.28 3.45
C ALA A 78 -13.09 -6.63 3.80
N ALA A 79 -12.30 -7.59 4.29
CA ALA A 79 -12.81 -8.90 4.72
C ALA A 79 -13.72 -8.83 5.96
N MET A 80 -13.66 -7.75 6.73
CA MET A 80 -14.47 -7.52 7.93
C MET A 80 -15.61 -6.53 7.68
N MET A 81 -15.67 -5.95 6.48
CA MET A 81 -16.65 -4.96 6.07
C MET A 81 -17.79 -5.59 5.28
N LYS A 82 -18.95 -4.96 5.31
CA LYS A 82 -20.10 -5.39 4.52
C LYS A 82 -19.99 -4.76 3.13
N ILE A 83 -19.39 -5.49 2.18
CA ILE A 83 -19.16 -5.03 0.81
C ILE A 83 -19.66 -6.10 -0.15
N GLY A 84 -20.71 -5.77 -0.92
CA GLY A 84 -21.19 -6.61 -2.01
C GLY A 84 -20.44 -6.35 -3.32
N GLY A 85 -20.54 -7.28 -4.28
CA GLY A 85 -20.04 -7.10 -5.63
C GLY A 85 -20.81 -5.99 -6.40
N CYS A 86 -20.24 -5.52 -7.51
CA CYS A 86 -20.93 -4.60 -8.40
C CYS A 86 -22.08 -5.32 -9.14
N HIS A 87 -23.27 -4.71 -9.17
CA HIS A 87 -24.46 -5.25 -9.88
C HIS A 87 -24.63 -4.65 -11.27
N ALA A 88 -23.71 -3.82 -11.75
CA ALA A 88 -23.80 -3.13 -13.04
C ALA A 88 -25.14 -2.38 -13.25
N CYS A 89 -25.70 -1.83 -12.18
CA CYS A 89 -27.02 -1.18 -12.19
C CYS A 89 -26.98 0.27 -12.71
N GLU A 90 -25.79 0.84 -12.94
CA GLU A 90 -25.56 2.18 -13.46
C GLU A 90 -26.26 3.32 -12.68
N THR A 91 -26.48 3.09 -11.38
CA THR A 91 -27.06 4.10 -10.47
C THR A 91 -26.04 4.82 -9.60
N CYS A 92 -24.76 4.72 -9.95
CA CYS A 92 -23.65 5.37 -9.26
C CYS A 92 -23.90 6.87 -9.12
N PHE A 93 -23.66 7.40 -7.92
CA PHE A 93 -23.87 8.80 -7.53
C PHE A 93 -25.32 9.34 -7.64
N LYS A 94 -26.30 8.56 -8.11
CA LYS A 94 -27.72 9.03 -8.19
C LYS A 94 -28.35 9.26 -6.82
N THR A 95 -27.81 8.67 -5.76
CA THR A 95 -28.26 8.84 -4.36
C THR A 95 -27.39 9.81 -3.57
N GLY A 96 -26.44 10.48 -4.20
CA GLY A 96 -25.44 11.32 -3.55
C GLY A 96 -24.27 10.54 -2.94
N LYS A 97 -24.33 9.19 -2.91
CA LYS A 97 -23.25 8.29 -2.50
C LYS A 97 -22.56 7.71 -3.74
N ALA A 98 -21.32 7.28 -3.60
CA ALA A 98 -20.53 6.67 -4.68
C ALA A 98 -21.26 5.45 -5.29
N CYS A 99 -21.86 4.63 -4.45
CA CYS A 99 -22.73 3.54 -4.88
C CYS A 99 -24.12 3.67 -4.25
N SER A 100 -25.16 3.29 -5.00
CA SER A 100 -26.55 3.31 -4.53
C SER A 100 -26.84 2.24 -3.47
N PHE A 101 -26.02 1.18 -3.40
CA PHE A 101 -26.12 0.20 -2.33
C PHE A 101 -25.61 0.82 -1.02
N ASP A 102 -26.39 0.65 0.04
CA ASP A 102 -26.05 1.15 1.38
C ASP A 102 -25.19 0.13 2.11
N ASP A 103 -23.92 0.13 1.79
CA ASP A 103 -22.90 -0.71 2.40
C ASP A 103 -21.56 0.04 2.57
N ASP A 104 -20.57 -0.63 3.15
CA ASP A 104 -19.32 -0.02 3.58
C ASP A 104 -18.41 0.45 2.44
N PHE A 105 -18.69 0.10 1.18
CA PHE A 105 -17.95 0.68 0.05
C PHE A 105 -18.08 2.22 0.01
N ASN A 106 -19.21 2.75 0.45
CA ASN A 106 -19.42 4.20 0.50
C ASN A 106 -18.56 4.92 1.53
N THR A 107 -17.88 4.21 2.43
CA THR A 107 -16.84 4.78 3.33
C THR A 107 -15.45 4.69 2.70
N ILE A 108 -15.21 3.68 1.86
CA ILE A 108 -13.92 3.50 1.16
C ILE A 108 -13.79 4.50 0.00
N ALA A 109 -14.86 4.69 -0.76
CA ALA A 109 -14.84 5.49 -1.98
C ALA A 109 -14.31 6.92 -1.81
N PRO A 110 -14.72 7.71 -0.77
CA PRO A 110 -14.15 9.02 -0.52
C PRO A 110 -12.65 8.99 -0.22
N ALA A 111 -12.21 8.01 0.57
CA ALA A 111 -10.79 7.86 0.90
C ALA A 111 -9.95 7.53 -0.35
N VAL A 112 -10.47 6.67 -1.24
CA VAL A 112 -9.81 6.38 -2.52
C VAL A 112 -9.69 7.64 -3.39
N LEU A 113 -10.70 8.50 -3.41
CA LEU A 113 -10.64 9.77 -4.18
C LEU A 113 -9.53 10.69 -3.67
N GLU A 114 -9.37 10.79 -2.35
CA GLU A 114 -8.40 11.67 -1.71
C GLU A 114 -6.99 11.10 -1.62
N ALA A 115 -6.81 9.79 -1.82
CA ALA A 115 -5.53 9.13 -1.67
C ALA A 115 -4.52 9.56 -2.73
N ASP A 116 -3.26 9.70 -2.31
CA ASP A 116 -2.09 9.81 -3.19
C ASP A 116 -1.59 8.41 -3.61
N ALA A 117 -1.75 7.42 -2.73
CA ALA A 117 -1.34 6.05 -2.96
C ALA A 117 -2.38 5.02 -2.47
N LEU A 118 -2.49 3.91 -3.19
CA LEU A 118 -3.35 2.77 -2.88
C LEU A 118 -2.49 1.52 -2.70
N VAL A 119 -2.61 0.86 -1.54
CA VAL A 119 -1.91 -0.39 -1.26
C VAL A 119 -2.90 -1.51 -1.02
N PHE A 120 -2.84 -2.53 -1.85
CA PHE A 120 -3.69 -3.71 -1.76
C PHE A 120 -2.93 -4.85 -1.10
N THR A 121 -3.50 -5.39 -0.01
CA THR A 121 -2.84 -6.47 0.73
C THR A 121 -3.78 -7.68 0.86
N MET A 122 -3.30 -8.88 0.49
CA MET A 122 -4.18 -10.04 0.47
C MET A 122 -3.43 -11.39 0.46
N PRO A 123 -4.05 -12.46 0.97
CA PRO A 123 -3.65 -13.81 0.59
C PRO A 123 -4.21 -14.16 -0.80
N VAL A 124 -3.68 -15.19 -1.43
CA VAL A 124 -4.32 -15.80 -2.61
C VAL A 124 -5.44 -16.72 -2.14
N TYR A 125 -6.65 -16.59 -2.70
CA TYR A 125 -7.76 -17.51 -2.49
C TYR A 125 -8.15 -18.16 -3.82
N TRP A 126 -8.04 -19.49 -3.89
CA TRP A 126 -8.36 -20.22 -5.11
C TRP A 126 -7.71 -19.59 -6.35
N TYR A 127 -6.39 -19.38 -6.28
CA TYR A 127 -5.58 -18.82 -7.36
C TYR A 127 -6.00 -17.42 -7.81
N SER A 128 -6.70 -16.65 -6.95
CA SER A 128 -7.23 -15.33 -7.33
C SER A 128 -7.34 -14.37 -6.14
N ILE A 129 -7.82 -13.17 -6.44
CA ILE A 129 -8.12 -12.11 -5.47
C ILE A 129 -9.29 -12.56 -4.56
N PRO A 130 -9.17 -12.45 -3.23
CA PRO A 130 -10.27 -12.74 -2.30
C PRO A 130 -11.54 -11.93 -2.63
N ALA A 131 -12.71 -12.58 -2.51
CA ALA A 131 -14.00 -12.00 -2.92
C ALA A 131 -14.27 -10.63 -2.27
N GLN A 132 -13.88 -10.45 -1.01
CA GLN A 132 -14.15 -9.23 -0.25
C GLN A 132 -13.40 -8.01 -0.84
N ILE A 133 -12.10 -8.16 -1.10
CA ILE A 133 -11.31 -7.09 -1.71
C ILE A 133 -11.64 -6.94 -3.21
N LYS A 134 -12.03 -8.04 -3.88
CA LYS A 134 -12.51 -7.99 -5.26
C LYS A 134 -13.80 -7.17 -5.38
N GLY A 135 -14.69 -7.26 -4.38
CA GLY A 135 -15.88 -6.42 -4.31
C GLY A 135 -15.55 -4.92 -4.28
N VAL A 136 -14.49 -4.52 -3.55
CA VAL A 136 -14.00 -3.13 -3.58
C VAL A 136 -13.50 -2.76 -4.97
N ILE A 137 -12.62 -3.60 -5.55
CA ILE A 137 -12.01 -3.34 -6.87
C ILE A 137 -13.09 -3.20 -7.95
N ASP A 138 -14.07 -4.10 -8.00
CA ASP A 138 -15.15 -4.04 -8.98
C ASP A 138 -15.98 -2.77 -8.85
N ARG A 139 -16.12 -2.26 -7.63
CA ARG A 139 -16.93 -1.07 -7.36
C ARG A 139 -16.18 0.25 -7.55
N LEU A 140 -14.86 0.23 -7.80
CA LEU A 140 -14.13 1.40 -8.30
C LEU A 140 -14.73 1.90 -9.63
N TYR A 141 -15.37 1.02 -10.38
CA TYR A 141 -16.19 1.39 -11.54
C TYR A 141 -17.16 2.54 -11.26
N SER A 142 -17.73 2.61 -10.05
CA SER A 142 -18.65 3.68 -9.68
C SER A 142 -18.00 5.07 -9.73
N LEU A 143 -16.72 5.17 -9.36
CA LEU A 143 -15.98 6.44 -9.37
C LEU A 143 -15.77 6.90 -10.81
N VAL A 144 -15.36 5.97 -11.70
CA VAL A 144 -15.13 6.26 -13.12
C VAL A 144 -16.44 6.70 -13.80
N VAL A 145 -17.54 5.95 -13.61
CA VAL A 145 -18.87 6.28 -14.16
C VAL A 145 -19.41 7.59 -13.59
N GLY A 146 -19.12 7.86 -12.31
CA GLY A 146 -19.46 9.12 -11.66
C GLY A 146 -18.64 10.31 -12.12
N GLY A 147 -17.76 10.14 -13.10
CA GLY A 147 -16.90 11.22 -13.62
C GLY A 147 -15.85 11.69 -12.63
N LYS A 148 -15.48 10.83 -11.66
CA LYS A 148 -14.46 11.13 -10.67
C LYS A 148 -13.09 10.72 -11.21
N ASP A 149 -12.13 11.61 -11.06
CA ASP A 149 -10.75 11.32 -11.40
C ASP A 149 -10.08 10.51 -10.29
N ILE A 150 -9.64 9.30 -10.63
CA ILE A 150 -8.85 8.43 -9.77
C ILE A 150 -7.51 8.09 -10.41
N SER A 151 -7.10 8.80 -11.47
CA SER A 151 -5.83 8.58 -12.15
C SER A 151 -4.63 9.07 -11.34
N ASP A 152 -3.43 8.78 -11.87
CA ASP A 152 -2.14 9.29 -11.41
C ASP A 152 -1.77 8.99 -9.95
N LYS A 153 -2.47 8.03 -9.31
CA LYS A 153 -2.12 7.54 -7.97
C LYS A 153 -0.96 6.56 -8.04
N GLU A 154 -0.18 6.50 -6.97
CA GLU A 154 0.74 5.38 -6.76
C GLU A 154 -0.04 4.14 -6.32
N CYS A 155 0.43 2.95 -6.72
CA CYS A 155 -0.21 1.69 -6.36
C CYS A 155 0.84 0.65 -5.97
N ALA A 156 0.55 -0.15 -4.95
CA ALA A 156 1.40 -1.25 -4.53
C ALA A 156 0.57 -2.50 -4.16
N LEU A 157 1.20 -3.67 -4.31
CA LEU A 157 0.61 -4.96 -3.99
C LEU A 157 1.47 -5.69 -2.94
N ILE A 158 0.82 -6.21 -1.90
CA ILE A 158 1.43 -7.11 -0.92
C ILE A 158 0.59 -8.38 -0.88
N ALA A 159 1.15 -9.53 -1.28
CA ALA A 159 0.41 -10.77 -1.32
C ALA A 159 1.22 -11.97 -0.86
N CYS A 160 0.53 -12.99 -0.37
CA CYS A 160 1.14 -14.27 -0.01
C CYS A 160 0.23 -15.44 -0.36
N CYS A 161 0.83 -16.64 -0.50
CA CYS A 161 0.11 -17.89 -0.74
C CYS A 161 0.75 -19.05 0.03
N GLU A 162 0.00 -20.17 0.14
CA GLU A 162 0.47 -21.37 0.83
C GLU A 162 1.43 -22.22 -0.01
N GLU A 163 1.23 -22.24 -1.33
CA GLU A 163 2.09 -22.99 -2.24
C GLU A 163 3.46 -22.31 -2.40
N GLU A 164 4.49 -23.12 -2.63
CA GLU A 164 5.85 -22.62 -2.89
C GLU A 164 6.02 -22.07 -4.33
N ASP A 165 5.10 -22.44 -5.23
CA ASP A 165 5.13 -22.00 -6.62
C ASP A 165 4.72 -20.52 -6.74
N MET A 166 5.68 -19.68 -7.11
CA MET A 166 5.47 -18.25 -7.35
C MET A 166 4.37 -17.93 -8.37
N THR A 167 4.10 -18.84 -9.33
CA THR A 167 3.08 -18.63 -10.36
C THR A 167 1.66 -18.57 -9.80
N VAL A 168 1.45 -19.11 -8.59
CA VAL A 168 0.18 -18.99 -7.86
C VAL A 168 -0.18 -17.55 -7.55
N LEU A 169 0.82 -16.72 -7.33
CA LEU A 169 0.65 -15.27 -7.06
C LEU A 169 0.28 -14.47 -8.32
N ASP A 170 0.43 -15.03 -9.52
CA ASP A 170 -0.02 -14.40 -10.77
C ASP A 170 -1.54 -14.14 -10.76
N GLY A 171 -2.31 -14.97 -10.06
CA GLY A 171 -3.76 -14.81 -9.90
C GLY A 171 -4.18 -13.53 -9.17
N VAL A 172 -3.29 -12.91 -8.42
CA VAL A 172 -3.51 -11.59 -7.81
C VAL A 172 -2.67 -10.50 -8.48
N ARG A 173 -1.45 -10.80 -8.90
CA ARG A 173 -0.53 -9.86 -9.52
C ARG A 173 -1.06 -9.32 -10.84
N ILE A 174 -1.36 -10.21 -11.79
CA ILE A 174 -1.82 -9.81 -13.14
C ILE A 174 -3.09 -8.97 -13.11
N PRO A 175 -4.18 -9.36 -12.38
CA PRO A 175 -5.36 -8.51 -12.26
C PRO A 175 -5.06 -7.13 -11.66
N MET A 176 -4.18 -7.05 -10.65
CA MET A 176 -3.82 -5.76 -10.05
C MET A 176 -3.02 -4.88 -10.99
N GLU A 177 -2.05 -5.42 -11.73
CA GLU A 177 -1.33 -4.70 -12.77
C GLU A 177 -2.29 -4.14 -13.84
N ARG A 178 -3.26 -4.95 -14.28
CA ARG A 178 -4.27 -4.52 -15.27
C ARG A 178 -5.21 -3.45 -14.71
N THR A 179 -5.61 -3.58 -13.44
CA THR A 179 -6.43 -2.57 -12.75
C THR A 179 -5.67 -1.25 -12.61
N ALA A 180 -4.39 -1.29 -12.23
CA ALA A 180 -3.54 -0.12 -12.15
C ALA A 180 -3.36 0.54 -13.53
N ALA A 181 -3.07 -0.24 -14.57
CA ALA A 181 -2.92 0.27 -15.93
C ALA A 181 -4.20 0.93 -16.47
N LEU A 182 -5.37 0.32 -16.22
CA LEU A 182 -6.67 0.88 -16.62
C LEU A 182 -6.92 2.25 -15.99
N ASN A 183 -6.59 2.40 -14.71
CA ASN A 183 -6.78 3.64 -13.95
C ASN A 183 -5.60 4.61 -14.07
N LYS A 184 -4.58 4.31 -14.87
CA LYS A 184 -3.33 5.08 -15.00
C LYS A 184 -2.59 5.24 -13.66
N TRP A 185 -2.68 4.26 -12.78
CA TRP A 185 -1.91 4.24 -11.56
C TRP A 185 -0.47 3.78 -11.82
N LYS A 186 0.46 4.38 -11.11
CA LYS A 186 1.87 3.99 -11.15
C LYS A 186 2.11 2.86 -10.16
N MET A 187 2.33 1.63 -10.64
CA MET A 187 2.80 0.53 -9.78
C MET A 187 4.21 0.84 -9.29
N VAL A 188 4.34 1.15 -7.98
CA VAL A 188 5.63 1.50 -7.37
C VAL A 188 6.36 0.28 -6.81
N GLY A 189 5.65 -0.82 -6.61
CA GLY A 189 6.26 -2.08 -6.22
C GLY A 189 5.25 -3.15 -5.83
N GLU A 190 5.79 -4.34 -5.65
CA GLU A 190 5.06 -5.50 -5.17
C GLU A 190 5.91 -6.32 -4.19
N VAL A 191 5.24 -6.96 -3.23
CA VAL A 191 5.83 -7.93 -2.31
C VAL A 191 4.99 -9.21 -2.41
N LEU A 192 5.59 -10.26 -2.93
CA LEU A 192 4.94 -11.53 -3.24
C LEU A 192 5.67 -12.65 -2.50
N VAL A 193 5.00 -13.28 -1.52
CA VAL A 193 5.62 -14.29 -0.65
C VAL A 193 4.88 -15.62 -0.78
N PRO A 194 5.50 -16.63 -1.42
CA PRO A 194 4.98 -18.00 -1.49
C PRO A 194 5.30 -18.79 -0.22
N GLY A 195 4.72 -19.98 -0.06
CA GLY A 195 5.10 -20.97 0.94
C GLY A 195 4.71 -20.64 2.38
N VAL A 196 3.69 -19.81 2.61
CA VAL A 196 3.27 -19.41 3.97
C VAL A 196 1.82 -19.80 4.24
N LEU A 197 1.62 -20.94 4.90
CA LEU A 197 0.31 -21.54 5.23
C LEU A 197 -0.17 -21.18 6.64
N ASN A 198 0.65 -21.48 7.65
CA ASN A 198 0.28 -21.29 9.03
C ASN A 198 0.51 -19.84 9.50
N ALA A 199 -0.26 -19.40 10.48
CA ALA A 199 0.00 -18.11 11.12
C ALA A 199 1.42 -18.07 11.68
N GLY A 200 2.18 -17.03 11.35
CA GLY A 200 3.58 -16.85 11.76
C GLY A 200 4.61 -17.44 10.79
N ASP A 201 4.21 -18.17 9.73
CA ASP A 201 5.19 -18.66 8.74
C ASP A 201 5.93 -17.51 8.06
N ILE A 202 5.29 -16.35 7.92
CA ILE A 202 5.89 -15.14 7.35
C ILE A 202 7.13 -14.66 8.11
N GLU A 203 7.23 -14.96 9.41
CA GLU A 203 8.37 -14.59 10.26
C GLU A 203 9.65 -15.35 9.88
N LYS A 204 9.51 -16.45 9.15
CA LYS A 204 10.63 -17.27 8.62
C LYS A 204 11.13 -16.77 7.27
N THR A 205 10.51 -15.71 6.75
CA THR A 205 10.81 -15.10 5.45
C THR A 205 11.25 -13.64 5.66
N ASP A 206 11.66 -12.99 4.59
CA ASP A 206 11.92 -11.55 4.57
C ASP A 206 10.69 -10.70 4.18
N GLY A 207 9.51 -11.33 4.04
CA GLY A 207 8.29 -10.69 3.55
C GLY A 207 7.88 -9.43 4.32
N CYS A 208 7.97 -9.45 5.67
CA CYS A 208 7.70 -8.26 6.48
C CYS A 208 8.74 -7.16 6.26
N ALA A 209 10.01 -7.51 6.09
CA ALA A 209 11.05 -6.53 5.80
C ALA A 209 10.88 -5.90 4.40
N GLN A 210 10.53 -6.72 3.41
CA GLN A 210 10.22 -6.25 2.06
C GLN A 210 8.98 -5.33 2.06
N ALA A 211 7.93 -5.69 2.82
CA ALA A 211 6.73 -4.86 2.95
C ALA A 211 7.06 -3.50 3.62
N ALA A 212 7.89 -3.50 4.66
CA ALA A 212 8.35 -2.25 5.28
C ALA A 212 9.17 -1.40 4.30
N ALA A 213 10.09 -2.00 3.54
CA ALA A 213 10.90 -1.30 2.54
C ALA A 213 10.08 -0.75 1.36
N LEU A 214 8.88 -1.31 1.09
CA LEU A 214 7.97 -0.80 0.07
C LEU A 214 7.51 0.64 0.37
N ALA A 215 7.44 1.03 1.65
CA ALA A 215 7.15 2.40 2.06
C ALA A 215 8.22 3.43 1.64
N ASP A 216 9.42 2.98 1.22
CA ASP A 216 10.45 3.87 0.64
C ASP A 216 10.16 4.26 -0.81
N LYS A 217 9.23 3.56 -1.46
CA LYS A 217 8.90 3.75 -2.87
C LYS A 217 7.64 4.59 -3.08
N ILE A 218 6.89 4.83 -1.99
CA ILE A 218 5.73 5.70 -1.92
C ILE A 218 6.15 7.08 -1.38
#